data_2516b0a471c8fb4a96f788f24819fa99
#
_entry.id   2516b0a471c8fb4a96f788f24819fa99
#
_cell.length_a   1.000
_cell.length_b   1.000
_cell.length_c   1.000
_cell.angle_alpha   90.00
_cell.angle_beta   90.00
_cell.angle_gamma   90.00
#
_symmetry.space_group_name_H-M   'P 1'
#
loop_
_entity.id
_entity.type
_entity.pdbx_description
1 polymer ?
#
loop_
_entity_poly.entity_id
_entity_poly.type
_entity_poly.pdbx_seq_one_letter_code
_entity_poly.pdbx_strand_id
1 'polypeptide(L)'
;MKLRTLILGAFVAVLASCSQYKYETVANDPLGTKMYTLDNGLKVYMSVNKETPRIQTYIAVKVGGKNDPSETTGLAHYFEHLMFKGSQKFGTSDYAAEKPLLDEIEALFEVYRNTEDEAERARIYHKIDSVSFLASDYFIPNEYDKLMSAIGASGTNAYTGFDQTVYVENIPSNRIEEWAKIQADRFANNVIRG
;
A
#
# COMPACT_ATOMS: atom_id res chain seq x y z
N MET A 1 9.10 22.90 69.44
CA MET A 1 8.57 21.67 68.80
C MET A 1 8.66 21.82 67.30
N LYS A 2 9.52 21.05 66.65
CA LYS A 2 9.79 21.12 65.19
C LYS A 2 8.88 20.15 64.46
N LEU A 3 7.96 20.68 63.69
CA LEU A 3 7.08 19.90 62.79
C LEU A 3 7.89 19.49 61.54
N ARG A 4 8.28 18.23 61.46
CA ARG A 4 8.92 17.66 60.27
C ARG A 4 7.82 17.25 59.28
N THR A 5 7.65 18.07 58.29
CA THR A 5 6.79 17.75 57.14
C THR A 5 7.46 16.66 56.32
N LEU A 6 6.92 15.45 56.35
CA LEU A 6 7.29 14.36 55.46
C LEU A 6 6.65 14.64 54.08
N ILE A 7 7.46 15.07 53.11
CA ILE A 7 7.07 15.12 51.72
C ILE A 7 7.21 13.70 51.19
N LEU A 8 6.09 13.00 51.12
CA LEU A 8 6.00 11.72 50.45
C LEU A 8 5.97 11.99 48.95
N GLY A 9 7.12 11.92 48.31
CA GLY A 9 7.23 12.00 46.87
C GLY A 9 6.57 10.79 46.24
N ALA A 10 5.36 10.96 45.70
CA ALA A 10 4.73 9.99 44.84
C ALA A 10 5.53 9.92 43.53
N PHE A 11 6.42 8.94 43.46
CA PHE A 11 7.07 8.56 42.23
C PHE A 11 6.00 7.90 41.36
N VAL A 12 5.32 8.70 40.52
CA VAL A 12 4.46 8.18 39.48
C VAL A 12 5.40 7.56 38.45
N ALA A 13 5.64 6.26 38.58
CA ALA A 13 6.23 5.47 37.52
C ALA A 13 5.24 5.50 36.36
N VAL A 14 5.47 6.38 35.40
CA VAL A 14 4.88 6.29 34.07
C VAL A 14 5.48 5.02 33.46
N LEU A 15 4.80 3.91 33.69
CA LEU A 15 4.99 2.71 32.94
C LEU A 15 4.60 3.11 31.50
N ALA A 16 5.60 3.51 30.70
CA ALA A 16 5.47 3.50 29.26
C ALA A 16 5.14 2.04 28.91
N SER A 17 3.86 1.76 28.81
CA SER A 17 3.35 0.55 28.23
C SER A 17 3.77 0.60 26.76
N CYS A 18 4.97 0.06 26.47
CA CYS A 18 5.21 -0.50 25.16
C CYS A 18 4.09 -1.52 24.97
N SER A 19 3.09 -1.18 24.17
CA SER A 19 2.06 -2.13 23.78
C SER A 19 2.78 -3.23 23.02
N GLN A 20 3.24 -4.24 23.74
CA GLN A 20 3.87 -5.40 23.15
C GLN A 20 2.72 -6.18 22.52
N TYR A 21 2.58 -6.06 21.22
CA TYR A 21 1.60 -6.85 20.48
C TYR A 21 1.76 -8.32 20.86
N LYS A 22 0.68 -8.95 21.33
CA LYS A 22 0.68 -10.38 21.61
C LYS A 22 0.83 -11.13 20.29
N TYR A 23 1.59 -12.20 20.31
CA TYR A 23 1.76 -13.07 19.16
C TYR A 23 1.36 -14.51 19.51
N GLU A 24 0.95 -15.23 18.49
CA GLU A 24 0.70 -16.67 18.51
C GLU A 24 1.86 -17.39 17.83
N THR A 25 2.06 -18.65 18.18
CA THR A 25 3.04 -19.55 17.54
C THR A 25 2.38 -20.85 17.17
N VAL A 26 2.89 -21.54 16.16
CA VAL A 26 2.47 -22.88 15.79
C VAL A 26 3.42 -23.90 16.44
N ALA A 27 2.87 -24.87 17.13
CA ALA A 27 3.67 -25.95 17.72
C ALA A 27 4.41 -26.73 16.62
N ASN A 28 5.70 -26.98 16.85
CA ASN A 28 6.60 -27.68 15.90
C ASN A 28 6.82 -26.96 14.57
N ASP A 29 6.57 -25.66 14.48
CA ASP A 29 6.96 -24.88 13.31
C ASP A 29 8.48 -24.75 13.23
N PRO A 30 9.15 -25.30 12.19
CA PRO A 30 10.60 -25.26 12.06
C PRO A 30 11.15 -23.83 11.84
N LEU A 31 10.30 -22.91 11.40
CA LEU A 31 10.65 -21.50 11.16
C LEU A 31 10.48 -20.63 12.41
N GLY A 32 9.84 -21.16 13.46
CA GLY A 32 9.55 -20.40 14.68
C GLY A 32 8.74 -19.14 14.43
N THR A 33 7.76 -19.23 13.52
CA THR A 33 6.96 -18.07 13.07
C THR A 33 6.15 -17.49 14.21
N LYS A 34 6.25 -16.18 14.37
CA LYS A 34 5.39 -15.38 15.24
C LYS A 34 4.28 -14.76 14.41
N MET A 35 3.04 -14.95 14.84
CA MET A 35 1.86 -14.42 14.18
C MET A 35 1.24 -13.32 15.04
N TYR A 36 1.16 -12.12 14.49
CA TYR A 36 0.55 -10.96 15.14
C TYR A 36 -0.76 -10.64 14.42
N THR A 37 -1.75 -10.20 15.19
CA THR A 37 -2.97 -9.61 14.64
C THR A 37 -3.03 -8.16 15.12
N LEU A 38 -3.04 -7.22 14.18
CA LEU A 38 -3.15 -5.80 14.47
C LEU A 38 -4.62 -5.41 14.68
N ASP A 39 -4.86 -4.24 15.30
CA ASP A 39 -6.21 -3.78 15.64
C ASP A 39 -7.13 -3.61 14.40
N ASN A 40 -6.55 -3.35 13.23
CA ASN A 40 -7.27 -3.26 11.96
C ASN A 40 -7.51 -4.62 11.29
N GLY A 41 -7.15 -5.72 11.95
CA GLY A 41 -7.31 -7.09 11.43
C GLY A 41 -6.16 -7.59 10.55
N LEU A 42 -5.15 -6.76 10.26
CA LEU A 42 -3.98 -7.20 9.50
C LEU A 42 -3.21 -8.27 10.28
N LYS A 43 -2.92 -9.39 9.62
CA LYS A 43 -2.08 -10.46 10.17
C LYS A 43 -0.66 -10.30 9.67
N VAL A 44 0.29 -10.32 10.61
CA VAL A 44 1.72 -10.21 10.33
C VAL A 44 2.40 -11.50 10.78
N TYR A 45 3.07 -12.16 9.86
CA TYR A 45 3.84 -13.38 10.10
C TYR A 45 5.32 -13.05 10.03
N MET A 46 6.07 -13.39 11.07
CA MET A 46 7.49 -13.07 11.18
C MET A 46 8.30 -14.30 11.53
N SER A 47 9.25 -14.67 10.67
CA SER A 47 10.28 -15.67 10.94
C SER A 47 11.65 -15.04 10.87
N VAL A 48 12.57 -15.45 11.73
CA VAL A 48 13.92 -14.88 11.80
C VAL A 48 14.90 -15.80 11.12
N ASN A 49 15.52 -15.33 10.04
CA ASN A 49 16.72 -15.95 9.45
C ASN A 49 17.93 -15.05 9.71
N LYS A 50 18.97 -15.60 10.35
CA LYS A 50 20.19 -14.85 10.70
C LYS A 50 21.33 -15.04 9.71
N GLU A 51 21.12 -15.80 8.64
CA GLU A 51 22.18 -16.13 7.67
C GLU A 51 22.43 -14.96 6.69
N THR A 52 21.44 -14.08 6.49
CA THR A 52 21.58 -12.94 5.58
C THR A 52 21.08 -11.66 6.24
N PRO A 53 21.68 -10.50 5.95
CA PRO A 53 21.21 -9.20 6.45
C PRO A 53 20.07 -8.64 5.59
N ARG A 54 19.18 -9.49 5.12
CA ARG A 54 18.04 -9.12 4.26
C ARG A 54 16.75 -9.76 4.75
N ILE A 55 15.65 -9.15 4.39
CA ILE A 55 14.29 -9.61 4.69
C ILE A 55 13.58 -9.87 3.37
N GLN A 56 13.08 -11.09 3.19
CA GLN A 56 12.11 -11.39 2.15
C GLN A 56 10.73 -11.03 2.65
N THR A 57 10.04 -10.16 1.95
CA THR A 57 8.70 -9.67 2.31
C THR A 57 7.65 -10.21 1.35
N TYR A 58 6.45 -10.46 1.87
CA TYR A 58 5.26 -10.83 1.12
C TYR A 58 4.07 -10.07 1.69
N ILE A 59 3.36 -9.33 0.85
CA ILE A 59 2.06 -8.75 1.21
C ILE A 59 1.00 -9.50 0.42
N ALA A 60 0.24 -10.35 1.09
CA ALA A 60 -0.81 -11.15 0.48
C ALA A 60 -2.18 -10.51 0.71
N VAL A 61 -2.87 -10.19 -0.37
CA VAL A 61 -4.25 -9.71 -0.38
C VAL A 61 -5.16 -10.87 -0.77
N LYS A 62 -6.20 -11.13 0.02
CA LYS A 62 -7.15 -12.23 -0.20
C LYS A 62 -8.17 -11.87 -1.29
N VAL A 63 -7.66 -11.45 -2.45
CA VAL A 63 -8.41 -11.14 -3.66
C VAL A 63 -7.64 -11.68 -4.85
N GLY A 64 -8.30 -12.38 -5.75
CA GLY A 64 -7.73 -12.95 -6.96
C GLY A 64 -8.80 -13.16 -8.02
N GLY A 65 -8.48 -13.87 -9.09
CA GLY A 65 -9.37 -14.04 -10.25
C GLY A 65 -10.75 -14.58 -9.92
N LYS A 66 -10.92 -15.36 -8.85
CA LYS A 66 -12.25 -15.83 -8.40
C LYS A 66 -13.19 -14.72 -7.93
N ASN A 67 -12.65 -13.55 -7.62
CA ASN A 67 -13.39 -12.40 -7.12
C ASN A 67 -13.77 -11.42 -8.26
N ASP A 68 -13.27 -11.68 -9.47
CA ASP A 68 -13.60 -10.86 -10.63
C ASP A 68 -15.10 -10.94 -10.95
N PRO A 69 -15.74 -9.82 -11.30
CA PRO A 69 -17.08 -9.86 -11.87
C PRO A 69 -17.09 -10.63 -13.19
N SER A 70 -18.17 -11.35 -13.47
CA SER A 70 -18.29 -12.18 -14.68
C SER A 70 -18.09 -11.38 -15.98
N GLU A 71 -18.48 -10.10 -15.95
CA GLU A 71 -18.42 -9.19 -17.10
C GLU A 71 -17.04 -8.54 -17.27
N THR A 72 -16.17 -8.60 -16.25
CA THR A 72 -14.86 -7.94 -16.23
C THR A 72 -13.78 -8.87 -15.64
N THR A 73 -13.61 -10.03 -16.24
CA THR A 73 -12.57 -11.00 -15.84
C THR A 73 -11.18 -10.41 -16.05
N GLY A 74 -10.25 -10.70 -15.12
CA GLY A 74 -8.90 -10.14 -15.12
C GLY A 74 -8.78 -8.84 -14.31
N LEU A 75 -9.85 -8.38 -13.64
CA LEU A 75 -9.85 -7.14 -12.87
C LEU A 75 -8.85 -7.18 -11.71
N ALA A 76 -8.77 -8.30 -10.98
CA ALA A 76 -7.81 -8.45 -9.89
C ALA A 76 -6.35 -8.32 -10.37
N HIS A 77 -6.03 -8.91 -11.52
CA HIS A 77 -4.71 -8.80 -12.14
C HIS A 77 -4.44 -7.37 -12.65
N TYR A 78 -5.43 -6.74 -13.27
CA TYR A 78 -5.30 -5.36 -13.70
C TYR A 78 -5.06 -4.42 -12.50
N PHE A 79 -5.78 -4.65 -11.40
CA PHE A 79 -5.59 -3.87 -10.17
C PHE A 79 -4.20 -4.07 -9.55
N GLU A 80 -3.61 -5.26 -9.68
CA GLU A 80 -2.22 -5.52 -9.31
C GLU A 80 -1.27 -4.54 -10.01
N HIS A 81 -1.40 -4.36 -11.33
CA HIS A 81 -0.60 -3.39 -12.09
C HIS A 81 -0.84 -1.95 -11.65
N LEU A 82 -2.08 -1.58 -11.35
CA LEU A 82 -2.43 -0.23 -10.89
C LEU A 82 -1.78 0.12 -9.54
N MET A 83 -1.51 -0.86 -8.69
CA MET A 83 -0.83 -0.65 -7.42
C MET A 83 0.61 -0.15 -7.55
N PHE A 84 1.21 -0.21 -8.73
CA PHE A 84 2.55 0.33 -9.02
C PHE A 84 2.53 1.74 -9.61
N LYS A 85 1.34 2.30 -9.89
CA LYS A 85 1.21 3.63 -10.50
C LYS A 85 1.48 4.78 -9.52
N GLY A 86 1.38 4.52 -8.23
CA GLY A 86 1.70 5.48 -7.18
C GLY A 86 0.59 5.70 -6.16
N SER A 87 0.83 6.68 -5.32
CA SER A 87 -0.08 7.11 -4.26
C SER A 87 -0.31 8.63 -4.34
N GLN A 88 -0.85 9.20 -3.27
CA GLN A 88 -0.93 10.65 -3.12
C GLN A 88 0.43 11.31 -2.86
N LYS A 89 1.47 10.53 -2.50
CA LYS A 89 2.80 11.02 -2.11
C LYS A 89 3.91 10.69 -3.10
N PHE A 90 3.71 9.69 -3.95
CA PHE A 90 4.65 9.32 -5.00
C PHE A 90 3.91 8.92 -6.27
N GLY A 91 4.59 8.95 -7.41
CA GLY A 91 3.97 8.81 -8.74
C GLY A 91 3.38 10.11 -9.27
N THR A 92 3.56 11.22 -8.55
CA THR A 92 3.11 12.54 -8.94
C THR A 92 4.08 13.63 -8.45
N SER A 93 4.24 14.68 -9.24
CA SER A 93 5.00 15.88 -8.84
C SER A 93 4.18 16.83 -7.95
N ASP A 94 2.86 16.85 -8.10
CA ASP A 94 1.93 17.67 -7.31
C ASP A 94 0.54 17.04 -7.33
N TYR A 95 0.22 16.24 -6.31
CA TYR A 95 -1.10 15.60 -6.20
C TYR A 95 -2.24 16.59 -6.04
N ALA A 96 -2.02 17.74 -5.38
CA ALA A 96 -3.08 18.72 -5.17
C ALA A 96 -3.51 19.36 -6.50
N ALA A 97 -2.58 19.56 -7.42
CA ALA A 97 -2.87 20.04 -8.77
C ALA A 97 -3.37 18.92 -9.71
N GLU A 98 -2.88 17.68 -9.55
CA GLU A 98 -3.30 16.51 -10.33
C GLU A 98 -4.73 16.07 -10.02
N LYS A 99 -5.11 16.04 -8.74
CA LYS A 99 -6.38 15.47 -8.27
C LYS A 99 -7.63 16.00 -8.99
N PRO A 100 -7.81 17.32 -9.19
CA PRO A 100 -8.98 17.83 -9.91
C PRO A 100 -9.11 17.27 -11.33
N LEU A 101 -7.98 17.04 -12.02
CA LEU A 101 -7.96 16.45 -13.35
C LEU A 101 -8.37 14.98 -13.32
N LEU A 102 -7.88 14.22 -12.34
CA LEU A 102 -8.27 12.82 -12.15
C LEU A 102 -9.77 12.71 -11.82
N ASP A 103 -10.30 13.58 -10.96
CA ASP A 103 -11.73 13.65 -10.63
C ASP A 103 -12.57 13.98 -11.90
N GLU A 104 -12.11 14.89 -12.76
CA GLU A 104 -12.79 15.21 -14.04
C GLU A 104 -12.75 14.01 -15.00
N ILE A 105 -11.64 13.29 -15.09
CA ILE A 105 -11.53 12.08 -15.92
C ILE A 105 -12.54 11.03 -15.45
N GLU A 106 -12.61 10.77 -14.14
CA GLU A 106 -13.56 9.81 -13.57
C GLU A 106 -15.01 10.20 -13.89
N ALA A 107 -15.37 11.47 -13.68
CA ALA A 107 -16.70 11.98 -14.01
C ALA A 107 -17.05 11.85 -15.50
N LEU A 108 -16.08 12.11 -16.39
CA LEU A 108 -16.25 11.96 -17.82
C LEU A 108 -16.45 10.49 -18.23
N PHE A 109 -15.74 9.56 -17.62
CA PHE A 109 -15.95 8.12 -17.84
C PHE A 109 -17.34 7.67 -17.40
N GLU A 110 -17.89 8.21 -16.31
CA GLU A 110 -19.27 7.92 -15.90
C GLU A 110 -20.28 8.41 -16.94
N VAL A 111 -20.09 9.63 -17.50
CA VAL A 111 -20.93 10.13 -18.59
C VAL A 111 -20.77 9.27 -19.84
N TYR A 112 -19.54 8.93 -20.22
CA TYR A 112 -19.22 8.08 -21.38
C TYR A 112 -19.91 6.73 -21.29
N ARG A 113 -19.87 6.08 -20.12
CA ARG A 113 -20.50 4.78 -19.90
C ARG A 113 -22.02 4.80 -20.08
N ASN A 114 -22.67 5.92 -19.74
CA ASN A 114 -24.12 6.08 -19.78
C ASN A 114 -24.62 6.72 -21.11
N THR A 115 -23.74 7.02 -22.05
CA THR A 115 -24.07 7.63 -23.33
C THR A 115 -24.15 6.55 -24.42
N GLU A 116 -25.27 6.44 -25.14
CA GLU A 116 -25.48 5.48 -26.22
C GLU A 116 -25.10 6.04 -27.60
N ASP A 117 -25.27 7.36 -27.81
CA ASP A 117 -24.96 8.02 -29.08
C ASP A 117 -23.47 8.00 -29.41
N GLU A 118 -23.10 7.38 -30.53
CA GLU A 118 -21.70 7.17 -30.90
C GLU A 118 -20.94 8.50 -31.13
N ALA A 119 -21.60 9.50 -31.70
CA ALA A 119 -20.96 10.79 -31.98
C ALA A 119 -20.68 11.54 -30.67
N GLU A 120 -21.61 11.47 -29.74
CA GLU A 120 -21.42 12.06 -28.42
C GLU A 120 -20.38 11.29 -27.59
N ARG A 121 -20.37 9.97 -27.64
CA ARG A 121 -19.30 9.13 -27.02
C ARG A 121 -17.93 9.55 -27.54
N ALA A 122 -17.77 9.73 -28.85
CA ALA A 122 -16.52 10.18 -29.44
C ALA A 122 -16.07 11.55 -28.93
N ARG A 123 -16.99 12.49 -28.73
CA ARG A 123 -16.69 13.81 -28.17
C ARG A 123 -16.25 13.72 -26.71
N ILE A 124 -16.96 12.91 -25.91
CA ILE A 124 -16.62 12.70 -24.50
C ILE A 124 -15.24 12.05 -24.39
N TYR A 125 -14.97 11.03 -25.21
CA TYR A 125 -13.67 10.35 -25.20
C TYR A 125 -12.53 11.31 -25.58
N HIS A 126 -12.73 12.16 -26.59
CA HIS A 126 -11.74 13.19 -26.92
C HIS A 126 -11.49 14.18 -25.77
N LYS A 127 -12.52 14.49 -24.98
CA LYS A 127 -12.36 15.32 -23.79
C LYS A 127 -11.59 14.57 -22.71
N ILE A 128 -11.86 13.27 -22.50
CA ILE A 128 -11.10 12.41 -21.59
C ILE A 128 -9.62 12.43 -21.96
N ASP A 129 -9.28 12.21 -23.24
CA ASP A 129 -7.91 12.26 -23.72
C ASP A 129 -7.23 13.61 -23.43
N SER A 130 -7.96 14.70 -23.66
CA SER A 130 -7.41 16.04 -23.44
C SER A 130 -7.10 16.30 -21.96
N VAL A 131 -8.00 15.90 -21.05
CA VAL A 131 -7.78 16.05 -19.60
C VAL A 131 -6.71 15.09 -19.10
N SER A 132 -6.67 13.85 -19.63
CA SER A 132 -5.63 12.88 -19.31
C SER A 132 -4.25 13.37 -19.72
N PHE A 133 -4.14 14.04 -20.88
CA PHE A 133 -2.91 14.66 -21.30
C PHE A 133 -2.43 15.74 -20.31
N LEU A 134 -3.33 16.60 -19.81
CA LEU A 134 -2.99 17.59 -18.79
C LEU A 134 -2.58 16.94 -17.45
N ALA A 135 -3.26 15.86 -17.06
CA ALA A 135 -2.92 15.11 -15.85
C ALA A 135 -1.53 14.45 -15.97
N SER A 136 -1.13 14.03 -17.16
CA SER A 136 0.15 13.38 -17.40
C SER A 136 1.36 14.26 -17.12
N ASP A 137 1.21 15.60 -17.12
CA ASP A 137 2.27 16.56 -16.76
C ASP A 137 2.70 16.42 -15.30
N TYR A 138 1.84 15.87 -14.45
CA TYR A 138 2.13 15.61 -13.03
C TYR A 138 2.66 14.20 -12.79
N PHE A 139 2.44 13.26 -13.69
CA PHE A 139 2.79 11.87 -13.48
C PHE A 139 4.31 11.65 -13.51
N ILE A 140 4.83 10.97 -12.48
CA ILE A 140 6.24 10.52 -12.41
C ILE A 140 6.27 9.01 -12.66
N PRO A 141 6.66 8.57 -13.86
CA PRO A 141 6.66 7.16 -14.19
C PRO A 141 7.71 6.38 -13.39
N ASN A 142 7.34 5.15 -12.98
CA ASN A 142 8.21 4.20 -12.28
C ASN A 142 8.82 4.74 -10.98
N GLU A 143 8.14 5.69 -10.31
CA GLU A 143 8.67 6.26 -9.08
C GLU A 143 8.70 5.24 -7.94
N TYR A 144 7.73 4.32 -7.90
CA TYR A 144 7.75 3.22 -6.94
C TYR A 144 9.03 2.38 -7.06
N ASP A 145 9.43 2.00 -8.28
CA ASP A 145 10.65 1.22 -8.50
C ASP A 145 11.91 2.00 -8.11
N LYS A 146 11.90 3.32 -8.35
CA LYS A 146 12.99 4.20 -7.91
C LYS A 146 13.09 4.27 -6.38
N LEU A 147 11.95 4.37 -5.69
CA LEU A 147 11.90 4.34 -4.22
C LEU A 147 12.39 3.01 -3.66
N MET A 148 11.92 1.88 -4.21
CA MET A 148 12.38 0.55 -3.81
C MET A 148 13.88 0.40 -4.06
N SER A 149 14.38 0.81 -5.20
CA SER A 149 15.82 0.78 -5.52
C SER A 149 16.63 1.66 -4.56
N ALA A 150 16.15 2.83 -4.20
CA ALA A 150 16.82 3.76 -3.29
C ALA A 150 16.99 3.19 -1.88
N ILE A 151 16.06 2.36 -1.40
CA ILE A 151 16.20 1.64 -0.13
C ILE A 151 16.98 0.33 -0.28
N GLY A 152 17.47 -0.01 -1.47
CA GLY A 152 18.24 -1.23 -1.74
C GLY A 152 17.40 -2.49 -1.87
N ALA A 153 16.13 -2.37 -2.21
CA ALA A 153 15.28 -3.49 -2.54
C ALA A 153 15.72 -4.18 -3.83
N SER A 154 15.42 -5.46 -3.94
CA SER A 154 15.63 -6.27 -5.13
C SER A 154 14.50 -7.28 -5.28
N GLY A 155 14.28 -7.77 -6.50
CA GLY A 155 13.21 -8.74 -6.76
C GLY A 155 11.81 -8.19 -6.52
N THR A 156 11.63 -6.87 -6.64
CA THR A 156 10.31 -6.24 -6.60
C THR A 156 9.43 -6.82 -7.69
N ASN A 157 8.34 -7.44 -7.29
CA ASN A 157 7.41 -8.10 -8.20
C ASN A 157 6.03 -8.26 -7.54
N ALA A 158 5.06 -8.70 -8.34
CA ALA A 158 3.76 -9.14 -7.84
C ALA A 158 3.24 -10.28 -8.72
N TYR A 159 2.23 -10.98 -8.22
CA TYR A 159 1.49 -11.97 -9.00
C TYR A 159 0.07 -12.11 -8.47
N THR A 160 -0.85 -12.35 -9.38
CA THR A 160 -2.26 -12.62 -9.07
C THR A 160 -2.58 -14.08 -9.38
N GLY A 161 -3.06 -14.78 -8.36
CA GLY A 161 -3.57 -16.14 -8.48
C GLY A 161 -5.10 -16.17 -8.51
N PHE A 162 -5.66 -17.38 -8.33
CA PHE A 162 -7.10 -17.56 -8.31
C PHE A 162 -7.77 -16.92 -7.09
N ASP A 163 -7.15 -16.93 -5.91
CA ASP A 163 -7.73 -16.47 -4.65
C ASP A 163 -6.88 -15.45 -3.88
N GLN A 164 -5.76 -15.04 -4.44
CA GLN A 164 -4.88 -14.05 -3.81
C GLN A 164 -4.06 -13.26 -4.84
N THR A 165 -3.69 -12.04 -4.45
CA THR A 165 -2.67 -11.22 -5.10
C THR A 165 -1.53 -10.99 -4.11
N VAL A 166 -0.30 -11.21 -4.53
CA VAL A 166 0.88 -11.14 -3.64
C VAL A 166 1.90 -10.17 -4.21
N TYR A 167 2.39 -9.28 -3.37
CA TYR A 167 3.47 -8.33 -3.66
C TYR A 167 4.72 -8.78 -2.91
N VAL A 168 5.86 -8.78 -3.60
CA VAL A 168 7.10 -9.42 -3.13
C VAL A 168 8.26 -8.45 -3.26
N GLU A 169 9.05 -8.29 -2.21
CA GLU A 169 10.32 -7.58 -2.22
C GLU A 169 11.34 -8.26 -1.33
N ASN A 170 12.61 -8.11 -1.70
CA ASN A 170 13.74 -8.49 -0.85
C ASN A 170 14.50 -7.22 -0.47
N ILE A 171 14.50 -6.85 0.82
CA ILE A 171 15.03 -5.58 1.31
C ILE A 171 16.19 -5.78 2.29
N PRO A 172 17.11 -4.82 2.44
CA PRO A 172 18.07 -4.82 3.54
C PRO A 172 17.35 -4.76 4.89
N SER A 173 17.81 -5.54 5.88
CA SER A 173 17.12 -5.64 7.17
C SER A 173 17.03 -4.33 7.96
N ASN A 174 17.97 -3.40 7.72
CA ASN A 174 17.98 -2.06 8.32
C ASN A 174 17.06 -1.05 7.60
N ARG A 175 16.30 -1.49 6.57
CA ARG A 175 15.37 -0.66 5.79
C ARG A 175 13.90 -1.06 5.95
N ILE A 176 13.61 -1.88 6.93
CA ILE A 176 12.23 -2.36 7.18
C ILE A 176 11.26 -1.22 7.49
N GLU A 177 11.72 -0.18 8.17
CA GLU A 177 10.87 0.97 8.54
C GLU A 177 10.50 1.81 7.30
N GLU A 178 11.48 2.13 6.45
CA GLU A 178 11.25 2.86 5.21
C GLU A 178 10.35 2.07 4.26
N TRP A 179 10.62 0.77 4.12
CA TRP A 179 9.77 -0.13 3.36
C TRP A 179 8.33 -0.12 3.89
N ALA A 180 8.14 -0.28 5.20
CA ALA A 180 6.81 -0.31 5.80
C ALA A 180 6.04 1.00 5.58
N LYS A 181 6.70 2.16 5.63
CA LYS A 181 6.10 3.47 5.33
C LYS A 181 5.63 3.57 3.88
N ILE A 182 6.45 3.11 2.93
CA ILE A 182 6.10 3.13 1.51
C ILE A 182 4.92 2.19 1.25
N GLN A 183 4.94 0.97 1.80
CA GLN A 183 3.86 0.02 1.64
C GLN A 183 2.56 0.52 2.29
N ALA A 184 2.62 1.04 3.51
CA ALA A 184 1.45 1.59 4.18
C ALA A 184 0.79 2.71 3.37
N ASP A 185 1.58 3.61 2.79
CA ASP A 185 1.07 4.67 1.94
C ASP A 185 0.47 4.11 0.63
N ARG A 186 1.17 3.17 -0.02
CA ARG A 186 0.70 2.52 -1.25
C ARG A 186 -0.66 1.85 -1.06
N PHE A 187 -0.85 1.11 0.02
CA PHE A 187 -2.10 0.40 0.28
C PHE A 187 -3.22 1.28 0.83
N ALA A 188 -2.88 2.36 1.56
CA ALA A 188 -3.88 3.26 2.12
C ALA A 188 -4.31 4.39 1.16
N ASN A 189 -3.41 4.84 0.28
CA ASN A 189 -3.57 6.05 -0.51
C ASN A 189 -3.26 5.83 -2.00
N ASN A 190 -3.49 4.60 -2.50
CA ASN A 190 -3.30 4.31 -3.92
C ASN A 190 -4.10 5.27 -4.80
N VAL A 191 -3.51 5.71 -5.90
CA VAL A 191 -4.14 6.58 -6.89
C VAL A 191 -4.04 5.93 -8.26
N ILE A 192 -5.20 5.71 -8.87
CA ILE A 192 -5.29 5.17 -10.22
C ILE A 192 -4.93 6.30 -11.20
N ARG A 193 -3.87 6.06 -11.97
CA ARG A 193 -3.40 6.95 -13.05
C ARG A 193 -3.38 6.18 -14.36
N GLY A 194 -3.83 6.80 -15.41
CA GLY A 194 -3.91 6.25 -16.77
C GLY A 194 -2.57 6.26 -17.51
#